data_eede09e50e7ae515ad8e3013f026633b
#
_entry.id   eede09e50e7ae515ad8e3013f026633b
#
_cell.length_a   1.000
_cell.length_b   1.000
_cell.length_c   1.000
_cell.angle_alpha   90.00
_cell.angle_beta   90.00
_cell.angle_gamma   90.00
#
_symmetry.space_group_name_H-M   'P 1'
#
loop_
_entity.id
_entity.type
_entity.pdbx_description
1 polymer ?
#
loop_
_entity_poly.entity_id
_entity_poly.type
_entity_poly.pdbx_seq_one_letter_code
_entity_poly.pdbx_strand_id
1 'polypeptide(L)'
;MNLKDCHNFNDFRKLAKKKLPSPIFHYIDGGADDESTLRRNTESFNDCDLVPNILASVGKPDLSTTLFGKKIDMPIFLSPAAMQRLYHHQGDLASARAAEKFGTFYSMSSMGNNTIEEVSNISSGPKLFQLYVHKDRSISDDLIERSRRSGFDAMCLTVDTLVAGNREKDHRTGFTTPPKLTLQSLMSFAMRPRWVFNYLTGKRFELSNVKKKLIKEQILLSQ
;
A
#
# COMPACT_ATOMS: atom_id res chain seq x y z
N MET A 1 -13.48 -2.54 -20.25
CA MET A 1 -13.16 -1.44 -19.32
C MET A 1 -11.64 -1.32 -19.26
N ASN A 2 -11.11 -0.19 -19.64
CA ASN A 2 -9.69 0.18 -19.63
C ASN A 2 -9.47 1.32 -18.64
N LEU A 3 -8.21 1.72 -18.43
CA LEU A 3 -7.90 2.86 -17.55
C LEU A 3 -8.59 4.16 -17.97
N LYS A 4 -8.76 4.37 -19.29
CA LYS A 4 -9.44 5.56 -19.84
C LYS A 4 -10.94 5.63 -19.50
N ASP A 5 -11.53 4.50 -19.14
CA ASP A 5 -12.97 4.37 -18.81
C ASP A 5 -13.20 4.52 -17.30
N CYS A 6 -12.16 4.79 -16.50
CA CYS A 6 -12.25 4.91 -15.05
C CYS A 6 -12.34 6.39 -14.69
N HIS A 7 -13.50 6.81 -14.16
CA HIS A 7 -13.79 8.18 -13.76
C HIS A 7 -13.87 8.39 -12.25
N ASN A 8 -13.90 7.29 -11.48
CA ASN A 8 -14.00 7.30 -10.03
C ASN A 8 -13.36 6.04 -9.41
N PHE A 9 -13.26 6.01 -8.09
CA PHE A 9 -12.66 4.89 -7.35
C PHE A 9 -13.35 3.54 -7.63
N ASN A 10 -14.68 3.52 -7.76
CA ASN A 10 -15.43 2.30 -8.03
C ASN A 10 -15.09 1.70 -9.40
N ASP A 11 -14.78 2.53 -10.38
CA ASP A 11 -14.37 2.05 -11.70
C ASP A 11 -12.97 1.43 -11.64
N PHE A 12 -12.02 2.04 -10.92
CA PHE A 12 -10.72 1.43 -10.66
C PHE A 12 -10.85 0.11 -9.89
N ARG A 13 -11.71 0.04 -8.86
CA ARG A 13 -12.00 -1.19 -8.11
C ARG A 13 -12.55 -2.29 -9.02
N LYS A 14 -13.51 -1.98 -9.90
CA LYS A 14 -14.04 -2.93 -10.90
C LYS A 14 -12.96 -3.40 -11.87
N LEU A 15 -12.10 -2.48 -12.32
CA LEU A 15 -10.99 -2.82 -13.22
C LEU A 15 -9.95 -3.70 -12.51
N ALA A 16 -9.60 -3.40 -11.25
CA ALA A 16 -8.72 -4.23 -10.44
C ALA A 16 -9.27 -5.65 -10.27
N LYS A 17 -10.56 -5.80 -9.96
CA LYS A 17 -11.25 -7.10 -9.87
C LYS A 17 -11.14 -7.93 -11.16
N LYS A 18 -11.15 -7.28 -12.33
CA LYS A 18 -10.98 -7.96 -13.63
C LYS A 18 -9.54 -8.37 -13.89
N LYS A 19 -8.55 -7.63 -13.38
CA LYS A 19 -7.13 -7.83 -13.68
C LYS A 19 -6.39 -8.69 -12.66
N LEU A 20 -6.83 -8.70 -11.41
CA LEU A 20 -6.18 -9.44 -10.33
C LEU A 20 -6.80 -10.82 -10.14
N PRO A 21 -6.00 -11.83 -9.75
CA PRO A 21 -6.53 -13.10 -9.24
C PRO A 21 -7.41 -12.87 -8.01
N SER A 22 -8.45 -13.71 -7.85
CA SER A 22 -9.43 -13.55 -6.78
C SER A 22 -8.82 -13.47 -5.37
N PRO A 23 -7.85 -14.32 -4.97
CA PRO A 23 -7.23 -14.20 -3.65
C PRO A 23 -6.55 -12.85 -3.44
N ILE A 24 -5.84 -12.36 -4.46
CA ILE A 24 -5.13 -11.08 -4.39
C ILE A 24 -6.12 -9.91 -4.34
N PHE A 25 -7.18 -9.98 -5.15
CA PHE A 25 -8.21 -8.94 -5.13
C PHE A 25 -8.92 -8.88 -3.79
N HIS A 26 -9.35 -10.03 -3.23
CA HIS A 26 -10.05 -10.05 -1.95
C HIS A 26 -9.16 -9.64 -0.77
N TYR A 27 -7.87 -9.89 -0.84
CA TYR A 27 -6.93 -9.41 0.17
C TYR A 27 -6.88 -7.88 0.21
N ILE A 28 -6.79 -7.19 -0.92
CA ILE A 28 -6.75 -5.72 -0.97
C ILE A 28 -8.14 -5.08 -0.73
N ASP A 29 -9.22 -5.73 -1.15
CA ASP A 29 -10.59 -5.22 -1.15
C ASP A 29 -11.38 -5.55 0.11
N GLY A 30 -10.95 -6.56 0.88
CA GLY A 30 -11.67 -7.08 2.03
C GLY A 30 -11.29 -6.42 3.35
N GLY A 31 -12.26 -6.43 4.28
CA GLY A 31 -12.10 -6.07 5.68
C GLY A 31 -12.20 -7.30 6.59
N ALA A 32 -12.29 -7.06 7.91
CA ALA A 32 -12.50 -8.08 8.92
C ALA A 32 -13.99 -8.27 9.22
N ASP A 33 -14.35 -9.48 9.66
CA ASP A 33 -15.70 -9.89 10.07
C ASP A 33 -16.76 -9.45 9.04
N ASP A 34 -17.85 -8.81 9.46
CA ASP A 34 -18.93 -8.29 8.62
C ASP A 34 -18.58 -7.06 7.79
N GLU A 35 -17.32 -6.59 7.83
CA GLU A 35 -16.84 -5.43 7.10
C GLU A 35 -17.61 -4.12 7.41
N SER A 36 -18.22 -4.00 8.57
CA SER A 36 -19.00 -2.82 8.95
C SER A 36 -18.16 -1.54 8.97
N THR A 37 -16.95 -1.61 9.55
CA THR A 37 -15.99 -0.48 9.54
C THR A 37 -15.53 -0.14 8.13
N LEU A 38 -15.26 -1.14 7.28
CA LEU A 38 -14.89 -0.93 5.88
C LEU A 38 -15.99 -0.15 5.11
N ARG A 39 -17.25 -0.53 5.28
CA ARG A 39 -18.39 0.21 4.67
C ARG A 39 -18.48 1.62 5.25
N ARG A 40 -18.45 1.75 6.57
CA ARG A 40 -18.54 3.03 7.27
C ARG A 40 -17.45 4.03 6.87
N ASN A 41 -16.24 3.56 6.58
CA ASN A 41 -15.15 4.42 6.08
C ASN A 41 -15.49 5.15 4.77
N THR A 42 -16.42 4.63 3.99
CA THR A 42 -16.91 5.30 2.76
C THR A 42 -18.23 6.04 3.01
N GLU A 43 -19.15 5.43 3.74
CA GLU A 43 -20.50 5.96 3.95
C GLU A 43 -20.49 7.24 4.78
N SER A 44 -19.60 7.37 5.77
CA SER A 44 -19.50 8.57 6.62
C SER A 44 -19.17 9.86 5.88
N PHE A 45 -18.64 9.78 4.65
CA PHE A 45 -18.49 10.98 3.82
C PHE A 45 -19.85 11.53 3.33
N ASN A 46 -20.90 10.71 3.28
CA ASN A 46 -22.24 11.14 2.92
C ASN A 46 -22.93 11.95 4.03
N ASP A 47 -22.39 11.89 5.26
CA ASP A 47 -22.89 12.65 6.41
C ASP A 47 -22.31 14.08 6.46
N CYS A 48 -21.44 14.42 5.49
CA CYS A 48 -20.79 15.72 5.40
C CYS A 48 -21.34 16.53 4.23
N ASP A 49 -21.99 17.65 4.53
CA ASP A 49 -22.47 18.61 3.53
C ASP A 49 -21.41 19.69 3.25
N LEU A 50 -21.19 19.98 1.98
CA LEU A 50 -20.38 21.13 1.56
C LEU A 50 -21.32 22.31 1.29
N VAL A 51 -21.24 23.36 2.11
CA VAL A 51 -22.04 24.58 1.96
C VAL A 51 -21.23 25.61 1.16
N PRO A 52 -21.56 25.86 -0.11
CA PRO A 52 -20.84 26.81 -0.95
C PRO A 52 -21.20 28.26 -0.57
N ASN A 53 -20.20 29.15 -0.65
CA ASN A 53 -20.45 30.59 -0.61
C ASN A 53 -20.89 31.07 -2.01
N ILE A 54 -22.13 31.59 -2.12
CA ILE A 54 -22.67 32.11 -3.37
C ILE A 54 -22.09 33.51 -3.62
N LEU A 55 -21.91 33.88 -4.89
CA LEU A 55 -21.33 35.16 -5.35
C LEU A 55 -19.89 35.43 -4.89
N ALA A 56 -19.21 34.44 -4.40
CA ALA A 56 -17.76 34.52 -4.18
C ALA A 56 -17.04 34.42 -5.53
N SER A 57 -16.25 35.41 -5.87
CA SER A 57 -15.37 35.33 -7.03
C SER A 57 -14.28 34.30 -6.76
N VAL A 58 -14.38 33.13 -7.39
CA VAL A 58 -13.41 32.05 -7.21
C VAL A 58 -12.52 31.99 -8.46
N GLY A 59 -11.26 32.42 -8.32
CA GLY A 59 -10.22 32.20 -9.32
C GLY A 59 -9.74 30.73 -9.32
N LYS A 60 -8.52 30.50 -9.77
CA LYS A 60 -7.87 29.20 -9.66
C LYS A 60 -7.60 28.89 -8.16
N PRO A 61 -8.19 27.82 -7.58
CA PRO A 61 -7.98 27.52 -6.18
C PRO A 61 -6.52 27.07 -5.95
N ASP A 62 -5.90 27.56 -4.88
CA ASP A 62 -4.63 27.06 -4.35
C ASP A 62 -4.92 25.99 -3.31
N LEU A 63 -4.57 24.74 -3.63
CA LEU A 63 -4.73 23.59 -2.74
C LEU A 63 -3.44 23.28 -1.96
N SER A 64 -2.38 24.07 -2.15
CA SER A 64 -1.10 23.80 -1.51
C SER A 64 -1.16 23.98 -0.02
N THR A 65 -0.40 23.18 0.71
CA THR A 65 -0.24 23.26 2.16
C THR A 65 1.16 22.81 2.55
N THR A 66 1.48 22.98 3.84
CA THR A 66 2.76 22.51 4.39
C THR A 66 2.49 21.37 5.37
N LEU A 67 3.16 20.24 5.15
CA LEU A 67 3.11 19.06 6.02
C LEU A 67 4.53 18.63 6.36
N PHE A 68 4.82 18.43 7.65
CA PHE A 68 6.17 18.09 8.16
C PHE A 68 7.29 19.02 7.63
N GLY A 69 7.01 20.33 7.51
CA GLY A 69 7.95 21.31 6.97
C GLY A 69 8.16 21.28 5.46
N LYS A 70 7.43 20.42 4.72
CA LYS A 70 7.48 20.35 3.26
C LYS A 70 6.21 20.91 2.64
N LYS A 71 6.38 21.77 1.62
CA LYS A 71 5.24 22.22 0.80
C LYS A 71 4.77 21.08 -0.09
N ILE A 72 3.46 20.87 -0.14
CA ILE A 72 2.78 19.93 -1.02
C ILE A 72 1.69 20.66 -1.83
N ASP A 73 1.42 20.20 -3.04
CA ASP A 73 0.53 20.89 -3.97
C ASP A 73 -0.96 20.63 -3.68
N MET A 74 -1.26 19.62 -2.88
CA MET A 74 -2.62 19.28 -2.46
C MET A 74 -2.63 18.63 -1.06
N PRO A 75 -3.68 18.83 -0.24
CA PRO A 75 -3.74 18.31 1.14
C PRO A 75 -4.16 16.82 1.20
N ILE A 76 -3.67 16.01 0.25
CA ILE A 76 -3.92 14.57 0.15
C ILE A 76 -2.59 13.90 -0.14
N PHE A 77 -2.29 12.78 0.52
CA PHE A 77 -1.11 11.99 0.25
C PHE A 77 -1.40 10.49 0.22
N LEU A 78 -0.48 9.72 -0.33
CA LEU A 78 -0.64 8.27 -0.45
C LEU A 78 -0.33 7.60 0.89
N SER A 79 -1.32 6.95 1.49
CA SER A 79 -1.17 6.14 2.69
C SER A 79 -0.21 4.95 2.47
N PRO A 80 0.49 4.50 3.53
CA PRO A 80 1.36 3.34 3.42
C PRO A 80 0.55 2.08 3.11
N ALA A 81 0.90 1.42 2.02
CA ALA A 81 0.31 0.16 1.60
C ALA A 81 1.38 -0.92 1.49
N ALA A 82 1.17 -2.04 2.17
CA ALA A 82 2.08 -3.17 2.15
C ALA A 82 1.95 -3.97 0.84
N MET A 83 2.99 -4.72 0.50
CA MET A 83 2.98 -5.76 -0.53
C MET A 83 2.46 -5.31 -1.91
N GLN A 84 2.73 -4.07 -2.29
CA GLN A 84 2.19 -3.46 -3.52
C GLN A 84 2.52 -4.25 -4.82
N ARG A 85 3.61 -5.05 -4.82
CA ARG A 85 3.97 -5.88 -5.97
C ARG A 85 3.03 -7.07 -6.19
N LEU A 86 2.17 -7.41 -5.25
CA LEU A 86 1.05 -8.33 -5.51
C LEU A 86 0.01 -7.73 -6.47
N TYR A 87 -0.12 -6.41 -6.46
CA TYR A 87 -1.15 -5.72 -7.25
C TYR A 87 -0.59 -5.23 -8.59
N HIS A 88 0.65 -4.74 -8.58
CA HIS A 88 1.33 -4.24 -9.77
C HIS A 88 2.83 -4.53 -9.69
N HIS A 89 3.44 -4.97 -10.80
CA HIS A 89 4.84 -5.41 -10.86
C HIS A 89 5.86 -4.34 -10.42
N GLN A 90 5.55 -3.06 -10.57
CA GLN A 90 6.43 -1.97 -10.11
C GLN A 90 6.28 -1.66 -8.61
N GLY A 91 5.17 -2.06 -7.96
CA GLY A 91 4.95 -1.87 -6.53
C GLY A 91 5.14 -0.43 -6.06
N ASP A 92 5.89 -0.27 -4.98
CA ASP A 92 6.17 1.01 -4.32
C ASP A 92 6.78 2.08 -5.27
N LEU A 93 7.55 1.66 -6.27
CA LEU A 93 8.20 2.58 -7.21
C LEU A 93 7.18 3.33 -8.09
N ALA A 94 6.08 2.68 -8.48
CA ALA A 94 5.03 3.35 -9.25
C ALA A 94 4.29 4.39 -8.41
N SER A 95 3.99 4.04 -7.15
CA SER A 95 3.32 4.94 -6.21
C SER A 95 4.18 6.15 -5.85
N ALA A 96 5.48 5.95 -5.61
CA ALA A 96 6.43 7.03 -5.31
C ALA A 96 6.53 8.03 -6.47
N ARG A 97 6.68 7.53 -7.72
CA ARG A 97 6.67 8.41 -8.91
C ARG A 97 5.36 9.17 -9.09
N ALA A 98 4.23 8.52 -8.79
CA ALA A 98 2.93 9.18 -8.88
C ALA A 98 2.81 10.32 -7.85
N ALA A 99 3.20 10.07 -6.59
CA ALA A 99 3.19 11.09 -5.55
C ALA A 99 4.07 12.29 -5.91
N GLU A 100 5.30 12.05 -6.37
CA GLU A 100 6.21 13.10 -6.83
C GLU A 100 5.61 13.90 -8.00
N LYS A 101 5.05 13.21 -9.00
CA LYS A 101 4.42 13.86 -10.16
C LYS A 101 3.29 14.82 -9.78
N PHE A 102 2.56 14.50 -8.71
CA PHE A 102 1.44 15.30 -8.22
C PHE A 102 1.80 16.17 -7.01
N GLY A 103 3.09 16.33 -6.71
CA GLY A 103 3.58 17.21 -5.66
C GLY A 103 3.08 16.87 -4.27
N THR A 104 2.96 15.59 -3.93
CA THR A 104 2.46 15.16 -2.61
C THR A 104 3.34 14.09 -1.96
N PHE A 105 3.10 13.77 -0.67
CA PHE A 105 3.84 12.72 0.04
C PHE A 105 3.55 11.33 -0.49
N TYR A 106 4.60 10.56 -0.65
CA TYR A 106 4.53 9.11 -0.70
C TYR A 106 4.82 8.50 0.67
N SER A 107 3.93 7.64 1.17
CA SER A 107 4.15 6.89 2.40
C SER A 107 4.52 5.45 2.09
N MET A 108 5.74 5.07 2.50
CA MET A 108 6.26 3.72 2.32
C MET A 108 5.97 2.86 3.54
N SER A 109 5.45 1.65 3.33
CA SER A 109 5.29 0.67 4.40
C SER A 109 6.59 -0.08 4.70
N SER A 110 6.86 -0.37 5.98
CA SER A 110 7.93 -1.29 6.39
C SER A 110 7.78 -2.70 5.79
N MET A 111 6.55 -3.08 5.42
CA MET A 111 6.21 -4.33 4.72
C MET A 111 6.19 -4.16 3.19
N GLY A 112 6.88 -3.15 2.66
CA GLY A 112 7.05 -2.91 1.22
C GLY A 112 7.88 -3.98 0.53
N ASN A 113 7.66 -4.16 -0.77
CA ASN A 113 8.41 -5.10 -1.61
C ASN A 113 9.63 -4.48 -2.30
N ASN A 114 9.73 -3.16 -2.30
CA ASN A 114 10.91 -2.44 -2.72
C ASN A 114 11.72 -2.02 -1.50
N THR A 115 13.02 -1.79 -1.67
CA THR A 115 13.83 -1.29 -0.56
C THR A 115 13.63 0.22 -0.36
N ILE A 116 13.94 0.69 0.84
CA ILE A 116 13.93 2.11 1.20
C ILE A 116 14.80 2.90 0.20
N GLU A 117 15.96 2.35 -0.12
CA GLU A 117 16.93 2.95 -1.03
C GLU A 117 16.42 2.99 -2.49
N GLU A 118 15.75 1.91 -2.96
CA GLU A 118 15.14 1.89 -4.30
C GLU A 118 14.07 3.00 -4.45
N VAL A 119 13.25 3.21 -3.42
CA VAL A 119 12.23 4.26 -3.41
C VAL A 119 12.87 5.65 -3.38
N SER A 120 13.91 5.84 -2.57
CA SER A 120 14.64 7.10 -2.51
C SER A 120 15.34 7.45 -3.82
N ASN A 121 15.90 6.44 -4.50
CA ASN A 121 16.60 6.66 -5.78
C ASN A 121 15.66 7.01 -6.93
N ILE A 122 14.37 6.60 -6.87
CA ILE A 122 13.42 6.82 -7.96
C ILE A 122 12.58 8.10 -7.79
N SER A 123 12.54 8.68 -6.60
CA SER A 123 11.74 9.86 -6.30
C SER A 123 12.48 10.80 -5.35
N SER A 124 12.56 12.07 -5.76
CA SER A 124 13.06 13.18 -4.95
C SER A 124 11.94 13.86 -4.15
N GLY A 125 10.68 13.50 -4.39
CA GLY A 125 9.52 14.05 -3.70
C GLY A 125 9.49 13.73 -2.20
N PRO A 126 8.64 14.40 -1.43
CA PRO A 126 8.55 14.20 0.01
C PRO A 126 8.08 12.80 0.35
N LYS A 127 8.72 12.18 1.36
CA LYS A 127 8.52 10.78 1.73
C LYS A 127 8.30 10.60 3.22
N LEU A 128 7.35 9.73 3.56
CA LEU A 128 7.08 9.27 4.91
C LEU A 128 7.35 7.76 4.99
N PHE A 129 7.98 7.31 6.07
CA PHE A 129 8.21 5.89 6.33
C PHE A 129 7.28 5.39 7.45
N GLN A 130 6.47 4.37 7.17
CA GLN A 130 5.64 3.72 8.19
C GLN A 130 6.40 2.55 8.82
N LEU A 131 6.47 2.54 10.14
CA LEU A 131 7.17 1.56 10.94
C LEU A 131 6.21 0.70 11.77
N TYR A 132 6.30 -0.62 11.61
CA TYR A 132 5.91 -1.58 12.63
C TYR A 132 7.11 -1.86 13.53
N VAL A 133 6.91 -1.81 14.83
CA VAL A 133 7.96 -2.17 15.79
C VAL A 133 8.10 -3.68 15.86
N HIS A 134 9.27 -4.20 15.51
CA HIS A 134 9.58 -5.60 15.57
C HIS A 134 9.97 -6.05 16.99
N LYS A 135 9.77 -7.34 17.29
CA LYS A 135 10.23 -7.96 18.55
C LYS A 135 11.75 -7.81 18.70
N ASP A 136 12.50 -8.12 17.63
CA ASP A 136 13.92 -7.74 17.53
C ASP A 136 14.02 -6.24 17.22
N ARG A 137 14.41 -5.48 18.24
CA ARG A 137 14.59 -4.03 18.13
C ARG A 137 15.62 -3.63 17.09
N SER A 138 16.64 -4.46 16.84
CA SER A 138 17.68 -4.17 15.86
C SER A 138 17.13 -4.03 14.43
N ILE A 139 16.01 -4.69 14.12
CA ILE A 139 15.30 -4.52 12.83
C ILE A 139 14.68 -3.14 12.76
N SER A 140 14.00 -2.72 13.83
CA SER A 140 13.38 -1.39 13.88
C SER A 140 14.42 -0.28 13.78
N ASP A 141 15.54 -0.40 14.51
CA ASP A 141 16.64 0.55 14.49
C ASP A 141 17.27 0.67 13.10
N ASP A 142 17.49 -0.48 12.41
CA ASP A 142 17.97 -0.50 11.02
C ASP A 142 17.03 0.21 10.06
N LEU A 143 15.71 -0.05 10.17
CA LEU A 143 14.71 0.59 9.33
C LEU A 143 14.66 2.12 9.56
N ILE A 144 14.75 2.56 10.82
CA ILE A 144 14.81 3.97 11.19
C ILE A 144 16.03 4.63 10.57
N GLU A 145 17.20 4.04 10.78
CA GLU A 145 18.46 4.62 10.30
C GLU A 145 18.53 4.64 8.76
N ARG A 146 18.08 3.58 8.08
CA ARG A 146 18.05 3.52 6.62
C ARG A 146 17.08 4.55 6.04
N SER A 147 15.88 4.70 6.62
CA SER A 147 14.92 5.71 6.15
C SER A 147 15.47 7.14 6.34
N ARG A 148 16.13 7.41 7.47
CA ARG A 148 16.79 8.68 7.73
C ARG A 148 17.90 8.98 6.71
N ARG A 149 18.80 8.01 6.47
CA ARG A 149 19.91 8.15 5.48
C ARG A 149 19.40 8.29 4.06
N SER A 150 18.26 7.68 3.74
CA SER A 150 17.62 7.75 2.42
C SER A 150 16.76 9.00 2.24
N GLY A 151 16.79 9.97 3.16
CA GLY A 151 16.14 11.26 3.02
C GLY A 151 14.62 11.19 3.12
N PHE A 152 14.07 10.30 3.96
CA PHE A 152 12.67 10.34 4.32
C PHE A 152 12.42 11.49 5.31
N ASP A 153 11.36 12.26 5.10
CA ASP A 153 11.08 13.51 5.80
C ASP A 153 10.35 13.31 7.12
N ALA A 154 9.60 12.21 7.23
CA ALA A 154 8.83 11.90 8.43
C ALA A 154 8.70 10.38 8.65
N MET A 155 8.33 9.99 9.87
CA MET A 155 8.04 8.61 10.26
C MET A 155 6.64 8.52 10.87
N CYS A 156 5.91 7.47 10.48
CA CYS A 156 4.62 7.09 11.04
C CYS A 156 4.76 5.79 11.84
N LEU A 157 4.64 5.87 13.15
CA LEU A 157 4.65 4.69 14.02
C LEU A 157 3.25 4.07 14.08
N THR A 158 3.13 2.81 13.69
CA THR A 158 1.88 2.06 13.80
C THR A 158 1.80 1.34 15.14
N VAL A 159 0.74 1.61 15.91
CA VAL A 159 0.59 1.17 17.31
C VAL A 159 -0.70 0.38 17.59
N ASP A 160 -1.49 0.09 16.57
CA ASP A 160 -2.84 -0.49 16.67
C ASP A 160 -2.93 -1.99 16.31
N THR A 161 -1.81 -2.64 16.01
CA THR A 161 -1.76 -4.04 15.56
C THR A 161 -1.56 -5.04 16.71
N LEU A 162 -2.34 -4.94 17.76
CA LEU A 162 -2.28 -5.88 18.89
C LEU A 162 -2.85 -7.26 18.55
N VAL A 163 -3.89 -7.30 17.71
CA VAL A 163 -4.58 -8.51 17.29
C VAL A 163 -4.82 -8.48 15.78
N ALA A 164 -4.63 -9.61 15.12
CA ALA A 164 -4.96 -9.75 13.71
C ALA A 164 -6.48 -9.75 13.51
N GLY A 165 -6.97 -8.99 12.53
CA GLY A 165 -8.38 -9.01 12.16
C GLY A 165 -8.79 -10.36 11.55
N ASN A 166 -10.01 -10.82 11.84
CA ASN A 166 -10.60 -12.03 11.25
C ASN A 166 -11.01 -11.75 9.79
N ARG A 167 -10.10 -11.95 8.85
CA ARG A 167 -10.31 -11.68 7.42
C ARG A 167 -10.91 -12.90 6.71
N GLU A 168 -12.21 -13.10 6.85
CA GLU A 168 -12.91 -14.28 6.32
C GLU A 168 -12.71 -14.49 4.82
N LYS A 169 -12.65 -13.43 4.03
CA LYS A 169 -12.41 -13.53 2.57
C LYS A 169 -11.05 -14.15 2.27
N ASP A 170 -10.04 -13.84 3.05
CA ASP A 170 -8.70 -14.42 2.89
C ASP A 170 -8.72 -15.91 3.21
N HIS A 171 -9.43 -16.33 4.27
CA HIS A 171 -9.63 -17.74 4.60
C HIS A 171 -10.39 -18.50 3.49
N ARG A 172 -11.48 -17.91 2.97
CA ARG A 172 -12.30 -18.53 1.91
C ARG A 172 -11.55 -18.64 0.58
N THR A 173 -10.64 -17.73 0.27
CA THR A 173 -9.83 -17.75 -0.95
C THR A 173 -8.50 -18.46 -0.79
N GLY A 174 -8.15 -18.88 0.42
CA GLY A 174 -6.90 -19.56 0.74
C GLY A 174 -5.67 -18.64 0.72
N PHE A 175 -5.86 -17.33 0.77
CA PHE A 175 -4.77 -16.35 0.94
C PHE A 175 -4.36 -16.25 2.42
N THR A 176 -3.85 -17.36 2.96
CA THR A 176 -3.40 -17.50 4.34
C THR A 176 -1.88 -17.65 4.41
N THR A 177 -1.32 -17.65 5.61
CA THR A 177 0.11 -17.93 5.83
C THR A 177 0.27 -19.24 6.62
N PRO A 178 0.75 -20.34 6.02
CA PRO A 178 1.08 -20.51 4.59
C PRO A 178 -0.17 -20.50 3.67
N PRO A 179 -0.04 -20.18 2.38
CA PRO A 179 -1.17 -20.15 1.44
C PRO A 179 -1.79 -21.54 1.26
N LYS A 180 -3.14 -21.61 1.33
CA LYS A 180 -3.93 -22.83 1.10
C LYS A 180 -4.89 -22.62 -0.08
N LEU A 181 -4.33 -22.52 -1.29
CA LEU A 181 -5.11 -22.21 -2.47
C LEU A 181 -6.11 -23.32 -2.80
N THR A 182 -7.35 -22.93 -3.01
CA THR A 182 -8.43 -23.81 -3.50
C THR A 182 -8.33 -24.01 -5.00
N LEU A 183 -9.02 -25.04 -5.55
CA LEU A 183 -9.10 -25.23 -7.00
C LEU A 183 -9.68 -23.99 -7.68
N GLN A 184 -10.68 -23.34 -7.09
CA GLN A 184 -11.27 -22.09 -7.60
C GLN A 184 -10.22 -20.96 -7.62
N SER A 185 -9.38 -20.86 -6.62
CA SER A 185 -8.29 -19.87 -6.58
C SER A 185 -7.27 -20.13 -7.66
N LEU A 186 -6.86 -21.40 -7.87
CA LEU A 186 -5.93 -21.78 -8.95
C LEU A 186 -6.51 -21.46 -10.34
N MET A 187 -7.78 -21.74 -10.58
CA MET A 187 -8.46 -21.34 -11.81
C MET A 187 -8.45 -19.81 -11.99
N SER A 188 -8.65 -19.08 -10.91
CA SER A 188 -8.59 -17.61 -10.98
C SER A 188 -7.21 -17.08 -11.37
N PHE A 189 -6.12 -17.70 -10.93
CA PHE A 189 -4.77 -17.39 -11.41
C PHE A 189 -4.62 -17.72 -12.90
N ALA A 190 -5.06 -18.90 -13.34
CA ALA A 190 -5.00 -19.31 -14.75
C ALA A 190 -5.74 -18.33 -15.68
N MET A 191 -6.86 -17.77 -15.23
CA MET A 191 -7.62 -16.76 -15.98
C MET A 191 -6.97 -15.35 -15.99
N ARG A 192 -5.83 -15.17 -15.35
CA ARG A 192 -5.09 -13.89 -15.29
C ARG A 192 -3.65 -14.02 -15.78
N PRO A 193 -3.42 -14.49 -17.03
CA PRO A 193 -2.10 -14.85 -17.53
C PRO A 193 -1.11 -13.68 -17.49
N ARG A 194 -1.57 -12.45 -17.73
CA ARG A 194 -0.73 -11.25 -17.65
C ARG A 194 -0.21 -11.00 -16.22
N TRP A 195 -1.04 -11.21 -15.22
CA TRP A 195 -0.63 -11.08 -13.81
C TRP A 195 0.39 -12.17 -13.47
N VAL A 196 0.10 -13.42 -13.83
CA VAL A 196 0.99 -14.59 -13.61
C VAL A 196 2.34 -14.36 -14.29
N PHE A 197 2.34 -13.95 -15.57
CA PHE A 197 3.57 -13.63 -16.29
C PHE A 197 4.39 -12.55 -15.58
N ASN A 198 3.79 -11.43 -15.22
CA ASN A 198 4.48 -10.35 -14.52
C ASN A 198 5.00 -10.78 -13.14
N TYR A 199 4.29 -11.67 -12.44
CA TYR A 199 4.72 -12.21 -11.16
C TYR A 199 5.91 -13.16 -11.29
N LEU A 200 5.91 -14.01 -12.28
CA LEU A 200 6.98 -15.02 -12.52
C LEU A 200 8.25 -14.39 -13.12
N THR A 201 8.10 -13.42 -14.03
CA THR A 201 9.24 -12.78 -14.71
C THR A 201 9.76 -11.53 -13.98
N GLY A 202 9.00 -11.00 -13.04
CA GLY A 202 9.38 -9.84 -12.25
C GLY A 202 10.41 -10.17 -11.15
N LYS A 203 10.86 -9.14 -10.46
CA LYS A 203 11.70 -9.31 -9.25
C LYS A 203 10.96 -10.21 -8.25
N ARG A 204 11.66 -11.15 -7.65
CA ARG A 204 11.09 -12.08 -6.66
C ARG A 204 10.28 -11.34 -5.59
N PHE A 205 9.09 -11.87 -5.29
CA PHE A 205 8.25 -11.31 -4.23
C PHE A 205 8.88 -11.59 -2.87
N GLU A 206 9.18 -10.55 -2.14
CA GLU A 206 9.74 -10.62 -0.79
C GLU A 206 9.50 -9.30 -0.04
N LEU A 207 9.56 -9.36 1.28
CA LEU A 207 9.55 -8.18 2.15
C LEU A 207 10.98 -7.64 2.24
N SER A 208 11.37 -6.85 1.25
CA SER A 208 12.77 -6.51 0.94
C SER A 208 13.50 -5.80 2.09
N ASN A 209 12.77 -5.09 2.95
CA ASN A 209 13.37 -4.30 4.02
C ASN A 209 13.70 -5.11 5.29
N VAL A 210 12.97 -6.23 5.55
CA VAL A 210 13.12 -7.02 6.79
C VAL A 210 13.79 -8.38 6.56
N LYS A 211 13.81 -8.87 5.32
CA LYS A 211 14.25 -10.23 4.97
C LYS A 211 15.65 -10.60 5.45
N LYS A 212 16.64 -9.73 5.27
CA LYS A 212 18.05 -10.05 5.58
C LYS A 212 18.26 -10.40 7.06
N LYS A 213 17.49 -9.79 7.95
CA LYS A 213 17.62 -10.02 9.40
C LYS A 213 16.78 -11.21 9.87
N LEU A 214 15.58 -11.41 9.31
CA LEU A 214 14.75 -12.58 9.61
C LEU A 214 15.43 -13.90 9.20
N ILE A 215 16.17 -13.93 8.09
CA ILE A 215 16.98 -15.09 7.69
C ILE A 215 18.11 -15.34 8.67
N LYS A 216 18.80 -14.31 9.17
CA LYS A 216 19.84 -14.45 10.18
C LYS A 216 19.30 -15.05 11.48
N GLU A 217 18.14 -14.63 11.95
CA GLU A 217 17.49 -15.21 13.14
C GLU A 217 17.14 -16.68 12.96
N GLN A 218 16.59 -17.06 11.80
CA GLN A 218 16.27 -18.46 11.51
C GLN A 218 17.50 -19.35 11.48
N ILE A 219 18.62 -18.86 10.96
CA ILE A 219 19.89 -19.60 10.95
C ILE A 219 20.47 -19.73 12.36
N LEU A 220 20.38 -18.69 13.19
CA LEU A 220 20.84 -18.72 14.58
C LEU A 220 20.00 -19.61 15.50
N LEU A 221 18.72 -19.81 15.20
CA LEU A 221 17.80 -20.70 15.94
C LEU A 221 17.90 -22.16 15.48
N SER A 222 18.58 -22.43 14.36
CA SER A 222 18.80 -23.77 13.83
C SER A 222 20.17 -24.38 14.20
N GLN A 223 20.99 -23.66 14.93
CA GLN A 223 22.25 -24.10 15.55
C GLN A 223 22.07 -24.30 17.06
#